data_00470478a502396437440b6ed692b786
#
_entry.id   00470478a502396437440b6ed692b786
#
_cell.length_a   1.000
_cell.length_b   1.000
_cell.length_c   1.000
_cell.angle_alpha   90.00
_cell.angle_beta   90.00
_cell.angle_gamma   90.00
#
_symmetry.space_group_name_H-M   'P 1'
#
loop_
_entity.id
_entity.type
_entity.pdbx_description
1 polymer ?
#
loop_
_entity_poly.entity_id
_entity_poly.type
_entity_poly.pdbx_seq_one_letter_code
_entity_poly.pdbx_strand_id
1 'polypeptide(L)'
;VSATLASTGNTLTIDTETGIATIGTAPVSQVETATIVAAGGATSSGNLAVTVTAAGVTGSPLAIPVALVTGVDTTASLIAAKVRTALGANTALTALYTVGGTGANVVLTRTVAANNDATLNIAVAAGLGVSAITTSTDTTAGVGGVKLTNGTGDGKDFEGISLGNALVIAACIVKASGTGGIDVDVVSENYVFNLQPGAIWMIASGSGELNDFIGNMVITAQSNDAAVEVTIIGQA
;
A
#
# COMPACT_ATOMS: atom_id res chain seq x y z
N VAL A 1 14.22 15.22 -1.62
CA VAL A 1 12.91 14.63 -1.34
C VAL A 1 12.96 13.14 -1.63
N SER A 2 12.33 12.35 -0.83
CA SER A 2 12.29 10.90 -0.97
C SER A 2 10.85 10.43 -1.11
N ALA A 3 10.57 9.60 -2.09
CA ALA A 3 9.27 9.01 -2.31
C ALA A 3 9.37 7.48 -2.37
N THR A 4 8.45 6.80 -1.73
CA THR A 4 8.26 5.35 -1.87
C THR A 4 7.06 5.10 -2.77
N LEU A 5 7.30 4.45 -3.90
CA LEU A 5 6.27 4.06 -4.85
C LEU A 5 5.74 2.69 -4.43
N ALA A 6 4.56 2.66 -3.79
CA ALA A 6 4.06 1.46 -3.10
C ALA A 6 3.61 0.33 -4.03
N SER A 7 3.45 0.59 -5.34
CA SER A 7 3.11 -0.45 -6.31
C SER A 7 3.52 -0.08 -7.74
N THR A 8 3.58 -1.10 -8.59
CA THR A 8 3.84 -0.95 -10.03
C THR A 8 2.87 0.05 -10.68
N GLY A 9 3.38 0.96 -11.47
CA GLY A 9 2.59 1.97 -12.18
C GLY A 9 2.23 3.22 -11.38
N ASN A 10 2.64 3.33 -10.10
CA ASN A 10 2.51 4.59 -9.37
C ASN A 10 3.47 5.63 -9.93
N THR A 11 2.99 6.84 -10.05
CA THR A 11 3.73 7.94 -10.67
C THR A 11 3.92 9.11 -9.71
N LEU A 12 5.11 9.68 -9.72
CA LEU A 12 5.43 11.00 -9.21
C LEU A 12 5.74 11.89 -10.41
N THR A 13 4.92 12.91 -10.64
CA THR A 13 5.14 13.89 -11.68
C THR A 13 5.68 15.17 -11.07
N ILE A 14 6.77 15.69 -11.60
CA ILE A 14 7.33 16.97 -11.22
C ILE A 14 7.21 17.89 -12.42
N ASP A 15 6.34 18.90 -12.28
CA ASP A 15 6.22 19.99 -13.23
C ASP A 15 7.32 21.01 -12.92
N THR A 16 8.30 21.10 -13.78
CA THR A 16 9.46 21.97 -13.58
C THR A 16 9.17 23.43 -13.93
N GLU A 17 8.15 23.72 -14.72
CA GLU A 17 7.73 25.09 -15.03
C GLU A 17 7.00 25.74 -13.84
N THR A 18 6.15 24.98 -13.18
CA THR A 18 5.38 25.48 -12.03
C THR A 18 5.98 25.13 -10.68
N GLY A 19 6.94 24.21 -10.67
CA GLY A 19 7.55 23.67 -9.43
C GLY A 19 6.57 22.84 -8.60
N ILE A 20 5.52 22.28 -9.18
CA ILE A 20 4.51 21.49 -8.49
C ILE A 20 4.80 20.01 -8.67
N ALA A 21 4.86 19.29 -7.55
CA ALA A 21 4.89 17.83 -7.55
C ALA A 21 3.47 17.27 -7.38
N THR A 22 3.07 16.35 -8.25
CA THR A 22 1.75 15.75 -8.24
C THR A 22 1.87 14.22 -8.15
N ILE A 23 1.07 13.62 -7.28
CA ILE A 23 0.95 12.17 -7.16
C ILE A 23 -0.22 11.72 -8.01
N GLY A 24 0.01 10.74 -8.90
CA GLY A 24 -0.99 10.27 -9.84
C GLY A 24 -2.17 9.54 -9.19
N THR A 25 -2.00 8.97 -7.99
CA THR A 25 -3.05 8.23 -7.29
C THR A 25 -2.89 8.35 -5.78
N ALA A 26 -3.93 8.81 -5.09
CA ALA A 26 -3.96 8.79 -3.63
C ALA A 26 -3.95 7.34 -3.12
N PRO A 27 -3.07 6.99 -2.17
CA PRO A 27 -3.02 5.63 -1.65
C PRO A 27 -4.26 5.31 -0.83
N VAL A 28 -4.84 4.13 -1.07
CA VAL A 28 -5.99 3.61 -0.32
C VAL A 28 -5.66 2.20 0.16
N SER A 29 -5.75 1.98 1.47
CA SER A 29 -5.57 0.64 2.04
C SER A 29 -6.75 -0.26 1.68
N GLN A 30 -6.46 -1.45 1.18
CA GLN A 30 -7.49 -2.47 0.95
C GLN A 30 -8.13 -2.88 2.26
N VAL A 31 -9.46 -3.02 2.24
CA VAL A 31 -10.26 -3.50 3.37
C VAL A 31 -11.09 -4.69 2.93
N GLU A 32 -10.88 -5.82 3.58
CA GLU A 32 -11.62 -7.07 3.36
C GLU A 32 -12.51 -7.37 4.56
N THR A 33 -13.76 -7.74 4.34
CA THR A 33 -14.73 -8.01 5.40
C THR A 33 -15.39 -9.38 5.23
N ALA A 34 -15.31 -10.19 6.28
CA ALA A 34 -16.12 -11.40 6.43
C ALA A 34 -17.15 -11.21 7.54
N THR A 35 -18.42 -11.54 7.28
CA THR A 35 -19.48 -11.46 8.28
C THR A 35 -19.82 -12.86 8.78
N ILE A 36 -19.56 -13.13 10.06
CA ILE A 36 -19.88 -14.41 10.70
C ILE A 36 -21.39 -14.57 10.80
N VAL A 37 -21.90 -15.71 10.32
CA VAL A 37 -23.30 -16.08 10.41
C VAL A 37 -23.42 -17.32 11.30
N ALA A 38 -24.05 -17.17 12.45
CA ALA A 38 -24.29 -18.23 13.41
C ALA A 38 -25.63 -17.98 14.11
N ALA A 39 -26.67 -18.69 13.72
CA ALA A 39 -27.99 -18.60 14.34
C ALA A 39 -27.96 -19.32 15.68
N GLY A 40 -27.95 -18.55 16.78
CA GLY A 40 -27.88 -19.10 18.14
C GLY A 40 -26.49 -19.45 18.65
N GLY A 41 -25.43 -19.08 17.92
CA GLY A 41 -24.04 -19.28 18.33
C GLY A 41 -23.50 -20.70 18.11
N ALA A 42 -22.46 -21.06 18.90
CA ALA A 42 -21.82 -22.36 18.79
C ALA A 42 -22.71 -23.49 19.32
N THR A 43 -23.06 -24.46 18.46
CA THR A 43 -23.89 -25.63 18.80
C THR A 43 -23.09 -26.77 19.45
N SER A 44 -21.77 -26.76 19.27
CA SER A 44 -20.84 -27.70 19.92
C SER A 44 -19.48 -27.03 20.13
N SER A 45 -18.70 -27.56 21.09
CA SER A 45 -17.32 -27.11 21.32
C SER A 45 -16.36 -27.77 20.31
N GLY A 46 -15.36 -27.01 19.87
CA GLY A 46 -14.36 -27.52 18.90
C GLY A 46 -13.60 -26.39 18.23
N ASN A 47 -12.82 -26.73 17.22
CA ASN A 47 -12.06 -25.77 16.44
C ASN A 47 -12.80 -25.43 15.13
N LEU A 48 -13.20 -24.19 14.96
CA LEU A 48 -13.67 -23.64 13.70
C LEU A 48 -12.46 -23.41 12.79
N ALA A 49 -12.52 -23.93 11.57
CA ALA A 49 -11.45 -23.70 10.61
C ALA A 49 -11.67 -22.36 9.89
N VAL A 50 -10.72 -21.46 10.06
CA VAL A 50 -10.66 -20.18 9.33
C VAL A 50 -9.43 -20.20 8.42
N THR A 51 -9.61 -19.83 7.16
CA THR A 51 -8.52 -19.78 6.18
C THR A 51 -8.41 -18.38 5.62
N VAL A 52 -7.20 -17.80 5.70
CA VAL A 52 -6.91 -16.51 5.09
C VAL A 52 -5.97 -16.70 3.91
N THR A 53 -6.41 -16.29 2.73
CA THR A 53 -5.60 -16.23 1.51
C THR A 53 -5.24 -14.77 1.25
N ALA A 54 -3.97 -14.47 1.04
CA ALA A 54 -3.51 -13.12 0.72
C ALA A 54 -2.14 -13.16 0.03
N ALA A 55 -1.95 -12.34 -0.99
CA ALA A 55 -0.66 -12.21 -1.65
C ALA A 55 0.38 -11.58 -0.70
N GLY A 56 1.61 -12.11 -0.74
CA GLY A 56 2.73 -11.62 0.08
C GLY A 56 2.71 -12.07 1.54
N VAL A 57 1.64 -12.70 2.03
CA VAL A 57 1.61 -13.28 3.38
C VAL A 57 2.36 -14.61 3.39
N THR A 58 3.38 -14.70 4.23
CA THR A 58 4.18 -15.93 4.37
C THR A 58 3.30 -17.09 4.82
N GLY A 59 3.33 -18.19 4.07
CA GLY A 59 2.55 -19.40 4.36
C GLY A 59 1.08 -19.31 3.89
N SER A 60 0.71 -18.31 3.10
CA SER A 60 -0.65 -18.23 2.51
C SER A 60 -0.92 -19.43 1.55
N PRO A 61 -2.13 -20.05 1.64
CA PRO A 61 -3.24 -19.75 2.55
C PRO A 61 -2.97 -20.20 4.01
N LEU A 62 -3.26 -19.31 4.96
CA LEU A 62 -3.09 -19.55 6.38
C LEU A 62 -4.29 -20.31 6.94
N ALA A 63 -4.09 -21.50 7.48
CA ALA A 63 -5.12 -22.24 8.21
C ALA A 63 -5.05 -21.90 9.71
N ILE A 64 -6.05 -21.23 10.24
CA ILE A 64 -6.08 -20.71 11.61
C ILE A 64 -7.25 -21.36 12.36
N PRO A 65 -6.99 -22.30 13.29
CA PRO A 65 -8.04 -22.89 14.10
C PRO A 65 -8.52 -21.91 15.18
N VAL A 66 -9.85 -21.77 15.31
CA VAL A 66 -10.48 -20.91 16.31
C VAL A 66 -11.31 -21.75 17.27
N ALA A 67 -10.86 -21.85 18.52
CA ALA A 67 -11.56 -22.64 19.53
C ALA A 67 -12.90 -22.00 19.93
N LEU A 68 -14.00 -22.72 19.72
CA LEU A 68 -15.35 -22.34 20.13
C LEU A 68 -15.82 -23.22 21.29
N VAL A 69 -16.61 -22.66 22.17
CA VAL A 69 -17.19 -23.33 23.33
C VAL A 69 -18.70 -23.15 23.32
N THR A 70 -19.46 -24.24 23.27
CA THR A 70 -20.92 -24.23 23.37
C THR A 70 -21.37 -23.62 24.70
N GLY A 71 -22.44 -22.85 24.67
CA GLY A 71 -22.95 -22.14 25.86
C GLY A 71 -22.15 -20.88 26.24
N VAL A 72 -20.98 -20.65 25.66
CA VAL A 72 -20.14 -19.44 25.82
C VAL A 72 -20.21 -18.58 24.57
N ASP A 73 -19.90 -19.17 23.42
CA ASP A 73 -19.92 -18.46 22.12
C ASP A 73 -21.33 -18.48 21.54
N THR A 74 -22.26 -17.84 22.23
CA THR A 74 -23.70 -17.92 21.99
C THR A 74 -24.22 -16.99 20.88
N THR A 75 -23.36 -16.17 20.29
CA THR A 75 -23.72 -15.24 19.22
C THR A 75 -22.67 -15.16 18.13
N ALA A 76 -23.07 -14.78 16.92
CA ALA A 76 -22.13 -14.51 15.84
C ALA A 76 -21.07 -13.46 16.20
N SER A 77 -21.44 -12.46 17.04
CA SER A 77 -20.51 -11.42 17.48
C SER A 77 -19.41 -11.96 18.40
N LEU A 78 -19.73 -12.88 19.30
CA LEU A 78 -18.74 -13.54 20.17
C LEU A 78 -17.80 -14.42 19.37
N ILE A 79 -18.34 -15.17 18.42
CA ILE A 79 -17.55 -16.00 17.49
C ILE A 79 -16.60 -15.11 16.65
N ALA A 80 -17.13 -14.01 16.07
CA ALA A 80 -16.32 -13.06 15.33
C ALA A 80 -15.20 -12.43 16.16
N ALA A 81 -15.46 -12.14 17.45
CA ALA A 81 -14.43 -11.64 18.36
C ALA A 81 -13.29 -12.65 18.55
N LYS A 82 -13.60 -13.95 18.68
CA LYS A 82 -12.60 -15.00 18.78
C LYS A 82 -11.81 -15.17 17.46
N VAL A 83 -12.50 -15.08 16.33
CA VAL A 83 -11.83 -15.09 15.01
C VAL A 83 -10.84 -13.92 14.94
N ARG A 84 -11.27 -12.70 15.26
CA ARG A 84 -10.38 -11.52 15.27
C ARG A 84 -9.17 -11.72 16.19
N THR A 85 -9.39 -12.26 17.39
CA THR A 85 -8.29 -12.56 18.32
C THR A 85 -7.29 -13.57 17.72
N ALA A 86 -7.77 -14.65 17.13
CA ALA A 86 -6.91 -15.66 16.52
C ALA A 86 -6.14 -15.13 15.30
N LEU A 87 -6.81 -14.35 14.44
CA LEU A 87 -6.16 -13.69 13.30
C LEU A 87 -5.11 -12.67 13.78
N GLY A 88 -5.44 -11.86 14.79
CA GLY A 88 -4.55 -10.86 15.37
C GLY A 88 -3.31 -11.45 16.07
N ALA A 89 -3.36 -12.71 16.49
CA ALA A 89 -2.22 -13.43 17.06
C ALA A 89 -1.29 -14.02 15.99
N ASN A 90 -1.72 -14.04 14.71
CA ASN A 90 -0.90 -14.60 13.63
C ASN A 90 0.07 -13.54 13.11
N THR A 91 1.37 -13.69 13.40
CA THR A 91 2.41 -12.73 13.06
C THR A 91 2.64 -12.56 11.57
N ALA A 92 2.45 -13.62 10.77
CA ALA A 92 2.59 -13.53 9.31
C ALA A 92 1.47 -12.67 8.71
N LEU A 93 0.25 -12.77 9.25
CA LEU A 93 -0.87 -11.96 8.81
C LEU A 93 -0.72 -10.50 9.27
N THR A 94 -0.38 -10.29 10.56
CA THR A 94 -0.28 -8.94 11.14
C THR A 94 0.93 -8.15 10.66
N ALA A 95 1.88 -8.78 9.99
CA ALA A 95 2.96 -8.08 9.27
C ALA A 95 2.44 -7.19 8.13
N LEU A 96 1.33 -7.57 7.48
CA LEU A 96 0.77 -6.86 6.33
C LEU A 96 -0.65 -6.29 6.57
N TYR A 97 -1.37 -6.80 7.57
CA TYR A 97 -2.76 -6.42 7.82
C TYR A 97 -3.01 -6.11 9.29
N THR A 98 -3.82 -5.11 9.56
CA THR A 98 -4.46 -4.93 10.87
C THR A 98 -5.76 -5.72 10.90
N VAL A 99 -6.02 -6.39 12.03
CA VAL A 99 -7.26 -7.14 12.26
C VAL A 99 -8.21 -6.31 13.10
N GLY A 100 -9.42 -6.10 12.60
CA GLY A 100 -10.44 -5.27 13.23
C GLY A 100 -11.85 -5.79 12.98
N GLY A 101 -12.83 -4.89 13.12
CA GLY A 101 -14.24 -5.16 12.93
C GLY A 101 -15.03 -5.12 14.25
N THR A 102 -16.34 -4.97 14.13
CA THR A 102 -17.29 -4.91 15.25
C THR A 102 -18.45 -5.86 15.02
N GLY A 103 -19.14 -6.24 16.07
CA GLY A 103 -20.27 -7.18 15.96
C GLY A 103 -19.83 -8.50 15.30
N ALA A 104 -20.56 -8.95 14.31
CA ALA A 104 -20.28 -10.17 13.57
C ALA A 104 -19.20 -10.02 12.48
N ASN A 105 -18.68 -8.81 12.25
CA ASN A 105 -17.69 -8.56 11.20
C ASN A 105 -16.27 -8.84 11.66
N VAL A 106 -15.52 -9.48 10.79
CA VAL A 106 -14.07 -9.65 10.84
C VAL A 106 -13.50 -8.86 9.68
N VAL A 107 -12.63 -7.90 9.97
CA VAL A 107 -12.09 -6.96 8.98
C VAL A 107 -10.58 -7.06 8.96
N LEU A 108 -10.02 -7.19 7.75
CA LEU A 108 -8.60 -7.03 7.50
C LEU A 108 -8.38 -5.73 6.74
N THR A 109 -7.53 -4.88 7.29
CA THR A 109 -7.11 -3.64 6.63
C THR A 109 -5.62 -3.71 6.35
N ARG A 110 -5.22 -3.52 5.10
CA ARG A 110 -3.81 -3.52 4.74
C ARG A 110 -3.09 -2.36 5.42
N THR A 111 -1.94 -2.64 6.07
CA THR A 111 -1.19 -1.64 6.85
C THR A 111 -0.52 -0.58 5.97
N VAL A 112 -0.09 -0.97 4.78
CA VAL A 112 0.47 -0.08 3.77
C VAL A 112 -0.39 -0.16 2.54
N ALA A 113 -0.86 0.98 2.06
CA ALA A 113 -1.65 1.04 0.83
C ALA A 113 -0.87 0.45 -0.35
N ALA A 114 -1.53 -0.41 -1.11
CA ALA A 114 -0.99 -1.06 -2.29
C ALA A 114 -2.14 -1.37 -3.25
N ASN A 115 -1.82 -1.76 -4.48
CA ASN A 115 -2.82 -2.23 -5.42
C ASN A 115 -3.65 -3.36 -4.82
N ASN A 116 -4.90 -3.42 -5.25
CA ASN A 116 -5.85 -4.41 -4.76
C ASN A 116 -5.33 -5.84 -4.93
N ASP A 117 -5.32 -6.60 -3.84
CA ASP A 117 -5.06 -8.03 -3.87
C ASP A 117 -6.38 -8.78 -4.12
N ALA A 118 -6.63 -9.16 -5.37
CA ALA A 118 -7.83 -9.90 -5.75
C ALA A 118 -7.89 -11.32 -5.15
N THR A 119 -6.80 -11.79 -4.53
CA THR A 119 -6.74 -13.10 -3.85
C THR A 119 -7.06 -13.01 -2.36
N LEU A 120 -7.11 -11.79 -1.78
CA LEU A 120 -7.41 -11.59 -0.37
C LEU A 120 -8.80 -12.14 -0.06
N ASN A 121 -8.85 -13.09 0.85
CA ASN A 121 -10.10 -13.76 1.22
C ASN A 121 -10.02 -14.30 2.65
N ILE A 122 -11.11 -14.15 3.39
CA ILE A 122 -11.32 -14.75 4.71
C ILE A 122 -12.41 -15.79 4.54
N ALA A 123 -12.03 -17.05 4.45
CA ALA A 123 -12.97 -18.18 4.38
C ALA A 123 -13.17 -18.80 5.75
N VAL A 124 -14.39 -19.23 6.04
CA VAL A 124 -14.78 -19.93 7.27
C VAL A 124 -15.49 -21.21 6.89
N ALA A 125 -15.02 -22.33 7.39
CA ALA A 125 -15.68 -23.60 7.15
C ALA A 125 -17.03 -23.68 7.89
N ALA A 126 -18.02 -24.36 7.27
CA ALA A 126 -19.25 -24.69 7.98
C ALA A 126 -18.96 -25.65 9.13
N GLY A 127 -19.63 -25.44 10.25
CA GLY A 127 -19.51 -26.34 11.41
C GLY A 127 -19.74 -25.61 12.72
N LEU A 128 -19.93 -26.39 13.78
CA LEU A 128 -20.11 -25.85 15.15
C LEU A 128 -21.23 -24.80 15.27
N GLY A 129 -22.24 -24.84 14.40
CA GLY A 129 -23.32 -23.83 14.36
C GLY A 129 -22.99 -22.58 13.52
N VAL A 130 -21.81 -22.51 12.90
CA VAL A 130 -21.40 -21.43 12.02
C VAL A 130 -21.65 -21.83 10.56
N SER A 131 -22.22 -20.91 9.79
CA SER A 131 -22.39 -21.08 8.34
C SER A 131 -21.07 -20.87 7.60
N ALA A 132 -20.88 -21.59 6.49
CA ALA A 132 -19.71 -21.39 5.65
C ALA A 132 -19.64 -19.96 5.10
N ILE A 133 -18.44 -19.40 5.08
CA ILE A 133 -18.09 -18.24 4.28
C ILE A 133 -17.02 -18.71 3.29
N THR A 134 -17.36 -18.79 2.02
CA THR A 134 -16.43 -19.20 0.97
C THR A 134 -15.65 -18.02 0.42
N THR A 135 -16.29 -16.84 0.40
CA THR A 135 -15.72 -15.60 -0.12
C THR A 135 -16.10 -14.45 0.80
N SER A 136 -15.13 -13.72 1.28
CA SER A 136 -15.33 -12.43 1.97
C SER A 136 -15.57 -11.31 0.95
N THR A 137 -15.81 -10.11 1.44
CA THR A 137 -16.11 -8.95 0.59
C THR A 137 -14.97 -7.96 0.63
N ASP A 138 -14.45 -7.61 -0.53
CA ASP A 138 -13.58 -6.46 -0.72
C ASP A 138 -14.43 -5.18 -0.55
N THR A 139 -14.44 -4.64 0.68
CA THR A 139 -15.25 -3.46 1.02
C THR A 139 -14.59 -2.15 0.62
N THR A 140 -13.27 -2.15 0.45
CA THR A 140 -12.52 -1.04 -0.09
C THR A 140 -11.37 -1.60 -0.91
N ALA A 141 -11.41 -1.39 -2.22
CA ALA A 141 -10.34 -1.80 -3.10
C ALA A 141 -9.05 -1.03 -2.78
N GLY A 142 -7.95 -1.76 -2.70
CA GLY A 142 -6.64 -1.18 -2.48
C GLY A 142 -6.18 -0.36 -3.68
N VAL A 143 -5.68 0.82 -3.42
CA VAL A 143 -5.01 1.66 -4.42
C VAL A 143 -3.60 1.89 -3.94
N GLY A 144 -2.62 1.45 -4.70
CA GLY A 144 -1.24 1.79 -4.46
C GLY A 144 -1.02 3.27 -4.69
N GLY A 145 -0.23 3.89 -3.85
CA GLY A 145 0.08 5.31 -3.93
C GLY A 145 1.58 5.56 -3.81
N VAL A 146 1.97 6.78 -4.05
CA VAL A 146 3.31 7.27 -3.75
C VAL A 146 3.31 7.73 -2.30
N LYS A 147 4.10 7.09 -1.45
CA LYS A 147 4.36 7.59 -0.11
C LYS A 147 5.52 8.56 -0.19
N LEU A 148 5.24 9.82 0.00
CA LEU A 148 6.27 10.85 0.12
C LEU A 148 6.77 10.90 1.55
N THR A 149 8.08 10.82 1.72
CA THR A 149 8.73 11.08 3.01
C THR A 149 9.73 12.20 2.81
N ASN A 150 9.64 13.22 3.65
CA ASN A 150 10.64 14.27 3.64
C ASN A 150 12.01 13.74 4.06
N GLY A 151 13.03 14.22 3.40
CA GLY A 151 14.39 14.13 3.92
C GLY A 151 14.46 14.81 5.31
N THR A 152 15.34 14.32 6.16
CA THR A 152 15.60 14.88 7.50
C THR A 152 15.80 16.39 7.44
N GLY A 153 14.83 17.17 7.89
CA GLY A 153 15.04 18.60 8.04
C GLY A 153 13.83 19.43 8.42
N ASP A 154 12.70 19.35 7.73
CA ASP A 154 11.62 20.33 7.96
C ASP A 154 10.20 19.78 8.08
N GLY A 155 10.03 18.47 8.07
CA GLY A 155 8.74 17.82 8.40
C GLY A 155 7.58 18.13 7.45
N LYS A 156 7.86 18.53 6.21
CA LYS A 156 6.82 18.81 5.21
C LYS A 156 6.71 17.69 4.19
N ASP A 157 5.48 17.24 3.95
CA ASP A 157 5.18 16.32 2.87
C ASP A 157 5.30 17.03 1.51
N PHE A 158 5.71 16.29 0.49
CA PHE A 158 5.91 16.83 -0.86
C PHE A 158 4.58 17.16 -1.56
N GLU A 159 3.49 16.63 -1.07
CA GLU A 159 2.15 16.91 -1.57
C GLU A 159 1.79 18.38 -1.31
N GLY A 160 1.65 19.14 -2.41
CA GLY A 160 1.31 20.56 -2.34
C GLY A 160 2.47 21.52 -2.07
N ILE A 161 3.72 21.07 -2.07
CA ILE A 161 4.86 22.00 -2.03
C ILE A 161 5.09 22.58 -3.42
N SER A 162 4.84 23.87 -3.53
CA SER A 162 5.30 24.67 -4.67
C SER A 162 6.78 25.01 -4.47
N LEU A 163 7.60 24.66 -5.43
CA LEU A 163 9.02 25.08 -5.45
C LEU A 163 9.16 26.58 -5.73
N GLY A 164 8.06 27.25 -5.99
CA GLY A 164 7.99 28.70 -6.27
C GLY A 164 8.22 29.01 -7.76
N ASN A 165 7.44 29.95 -8.31
CA ASN A 165 7.50 30.36 -9.71
C ASN A 165 8.80 31.07 -10.12
N ALA A 166 9.75 31.23 -9.23
CA ALA A 166 11.01 31.93 -9.48
C ALA A 166 12.23 31.00 -9.41
N LEU A 167 12.02 29.70 -9.30
CA LEU A 167 13.11 28.77 -9.19
C LEU A 167 13.61 28.33 -10.57
N VAL A 168 14.79 28.77 -10.92
CA VAL A 168 15.53 28.22 -12.07
C VAL A 168 16.17 26.92 -11.62
N ILE A 169 15.80 25.80 -12.22
CA ILE A 169 16.39 24.49 -11.90
C ILE A 169 17.76 24.41 -12.56
N ALA A 170 18.81 24.34 -11.73
CA ALA A 170 20.18 24.21 -12.19
C ALA A 170 20.63 22.74 -12.28
N ALA A 171 20.06 21.85 -11.46
CA ALA A 171 20.31 20.41 -11.53
C ALA A 171 19.14 19.62 -10.94
N CYS A 172 18.93 18.41 -11.49
CA CYS A 172 18.01 17.41 -10.96
C CYS A 172 18.75 16.08 -10.84
N ILE A 173 18.65 15.45 -9.68
CA ILE A 173 19.25 14.15 -9.40
C ILE A 173 18.13 13.20 -8.99
N VAL A 174 18.01 12.08 -9.67
CA VAL A 174 17.05 11.02 -9.36
C VAL A 174 17.80 9.76 -9.02
N LYS A 175 17.53 9.18 -7.86
CA LYS A 175 18.15 7.95 -7.39
C LYS A 175 17.08 6.91 -7.07
N ALA A 176 17.21 5.72 -7.63
CA ALA A 176 16.43 4.57 -7.24
C ALA A 176 16.97 4.01 -5.91
N SER A 177 16.26 4.25 -4.80
CA SER A 177 16.73 3.91 -3.44
C SER A 177 16.03 2.70 -2.83
N GLY A 178 14.97 2.18 -3.48
CA GLY A 178 14.24 0.98 -3.06
C GLY A 178 14.87 -0.32 -3.54
N THR A 179 14.14 -1.41 -3.35
CA THR A 179 14.48 -2.75 -3.89
C THR A 179 13.91 -2.98 -5.28
N GLY A 180 12.95 -2.13 -5.69
CA GLY A 180 12.37 -2.11 -7.03
C GLY A 180 12.98 -1.06 -7.94
N GLY A 181 12.94 -1.30 -9.26
CA GLY A 181 13.36 -0.35 -10.29
C GLY A 181 12.33 0.76 -10.53
N ILE A 182 12.77 1.85 -11.12
CA ILE A 182 11.94 2.97 -11.57
C ILE A 182 12.22 3.33 -13.01
N ASP A 183 11.21 3.83 -13.72
CA ASP A 183 11.35 4.52 -14.98
C ASP A 183 11.28 6.03 -14.75
N VAL A 184 12.23 6.77 -15.29
CA VAL A 184 12.23 8.23 -15.34
C VAL A 184 11.94 8.64 -16.76
N ASP A 185 10.78 9.24 -16.98
CA ASP A 185 10.33 9.75 -18.27
C ASP A 185 10.48 11.27 -18.30
N VAL A 186 11.27 11.77 -19.22
CA VAL A 186 11.41 13.19 -19.51
C VAL A 186 10.50 13.51 -20.70
N VAL A 187 9.26 13.89 -20.39
CA VAL A 187 8.16 13.98 -21.37
C VAL A 187 8.47 14.93 -22.54
N SER A 188 9.15 16.03 -22.28
CA SER A 188 9.50 17.03 -23.30
C SER A 188 10.49 16.48 -24.36
N GLU A 189 11.35 15.54 -23.96
CA GLU A 189 12.40 15.00 -24.79
C GLU A 189 12.10 13.60 -25.33
N ASN A 190 11.00 13.00 -24.92
CA ASN A 190 10.60 11.64 -25.28
C ASN A 190 11.66 10.57 -24.94
N TYR A 191 12.35 10.74 -23.82
CA TYR A 191 13.33 9.81 -23.28
C TYR A 191 12.82 9.14 -22.01
N VAL A 192 12.96 7.82 -21.94
CA VAL A 192 12.69 7.02 -20.75
C VAL A 192 13.98 6.36 -20.27
N PHE A 193 14.35 6.61 -19.03
CA PHE A 193 15.51 6.03 -18.37
C PHE A 193 15.06 4.98 -17.37
N ASN A 194 15.50 3.74 -17.56
CA ASN A 194 15.27 2.65 -16.63
C ASN A 194 16.36 2.65 -15.56
N LEU A 195 16.01 2.94 -14.33
CA LEU A 195 16.93 2.93 -13.20
C LEU A 195 16.72 1.70 -12.34
N GLN A 196 17.72 0.84 -12.30
CA GLN A 196 17.76 -0.31 -11.39
C GLN A 196 18.01 0.15 -9.94
N PRO A 197 17.71 -0.68 -8.93
CA PRO A 197 17.98 -0.36 -7.53
C PRO A 197 19.43 0.11 -7.31
N GLY A 198 19.57 1.27 -6.67
CA GLY A 198 20.87 1.92 -6.43
C GLY A 198 21.41 2.77 -7.58
N ALA A 199 20.79 2.75 -8.76
CA ALA A 199 21.20 3.59 -9.88
C ALA A 199 20.83 5.07 -9.65
N ILE A 200 21.62 5.96 -10.25
CA ILE A 200 21.44 7.41 -10.18
C ILE A 200 21.38 7.95 -11.60
N TRP A 201 20.39 8.78 -11.89
CA TRP A 201 20.33 9.63 -13.05
C TRP A 201 20.50 11.09 -12.61
N MET A 202 21.28 11.85 -13.36
CA MET A 202 21.54 13.25 -13.05
C MET A 202 21.57 14.08 -14.33
N ILE A 203 20.91 15.23 -14.28
CA ILE A 203 21.00 16.27 -15.30
C ILE A 203 21.38 17.59 -14.65
N ALA A 204 22.29 18.33 -15.27
CA ALA A 204 22.69 19.64 -14.82
C ALA A 204 22.90 20.56 -16.03
N SER A 205 22.51 21.81 -15.93
CA SER A 205 22.75 22.84 -16.93
C SER A 205 23.92 23.74 -16.52
N GLY A 206 24.86 23.92 -17.41
CA GLY A 206 25.95 24.90 -17.20
C GLY A 206 25.51 26.36 -17.34
N SER A 207 24.31 26.62 -17.87
CA SER A 207 23.74 27.96 -18.07
C SER A 207 22.61 28.31 -17.11
N GLY A 208 22.25 27.40 -16.20
CA GLY A 208 21.32 27.70 -15.11
C GLY A 208 19.84 27.46 -15.39
N GLU A 209 19.44 27.08 -16.61
CA GLU A 209 18.02 26.83 -16.91
C GLU A 209 17.79 25.41 -17.44
N LEU A 210 17.20 24.55 -16.62
CA LEU A 210 16.71 23.23 -17.02
C LEU A 210 15.19 23.19 -17.25
N ASN A 211 14.46 24.24 -16.89
CA ASN A 211 13.03 24.27 -16.93
C ASN A 211 12.47 23.99 -18.33
N ASP A 212 13.05 24.64 -19.35
CA ASP A 212 12.66 24.43 -20.75
C ASP A 212 13.08 23.06 -21.30
N PHE A 213 14.10 22.45 -20.68
CA PHE A 213 14.65 21.18 -21.13
C PHE A 213 13.95 19.97 -20.50
N ILE A 214 13.63 20.04 -19.20
CA ILE A 214 13.04 18.93 -18.47
C ILE A 214 11.50 18.91 -18.63
N GLY A 215 10.85 20.09 -18.76
CA GLY A 215 9.40 20.21 -18.85
C GLY A 215 8.71 19.50 -17.69
N ASN A 216 8.06 18.40 -17.96
CA ASN A 216 7.51 17.49 -16.96
C ASN A 216 8.35 16.23 -16.85
N MET A 217 8.75 15.88 -15.64
CA MET A 217 9.40 14.62 -15.32
C MET A 217 8.42 13.69 -14.63
N VAL A 218 8.22 12.50 -15.18
CA VAL A 218 7.35 11.47 -14.61
C VAL A 218 8.20 10.30 -14.14
N ILE A 219 8.07 9.92 -12.87
CA ILE A 219 8.77 8.78 -12.30
C ILE A 219 7.75 7.69 -12.02
N THR A 220 7.92 6.53 -12.66
CA THR A 220 6.99 5.39 -12.56
C THR A 220 7.68 4.21 -11.90
N ALA A 221 7.02 3.57 -10.93
CA ALA A 221 7.50 2.35 -10.31
C ALA A 221 7.37 1.16 -11.29
N GLN A 222 8.46 0.41 -11.47
CA GLN A 222 8.45 -0.83 -12.26
C GLN A 222 8.01 -2.05 -11.45
N SER A 223 8.13 -1.99 -10.12
CA SER A 223 7.76 -3.07 -9.22
C SER A 223 7.30 -2.52 -7.87
N ASN A 224 6.75 -3.40 -7.04
CA ASN A 224 6.45 -3.08 -5.64
C ASN A 224 7.75 -2.74 -4.90
N ASP A 225 7.66 -1.90 -3.88
CA ASP A 225 8.79 -1.46 -3.05
C ASP A 225 9.85 -0.62 -3.79
N ALA A 226 9.49 -0.03 -4.93
CA ALA A 226 10.32 1.00 -5.55
C ALA A 226 10.35 2.24 -4.64
N ALA A 227 11.52 2.81 -4.46
CA ALA A 227 11.70 4.08 -3.77
C ALA A 227 12.57 5.01 -4.60
N VAL A 228 12.25 6.28 -4.55
CA VAL A 228 12.97 7.31 -5.29
C VAL A 228 13.37 8.45 -4.36
N GLU A 229 14.59 8.91 -4.55
CA GLU A 229 15.10 10.12 -3.93
C GLU A 229 15.35 11.14 -5.04
N VAL A 230 14.67 12.29 -4.97
CA VAL A 230 14.81 13.37 -5.94
C VAL A 230 15.41 14.58 -5.25
N THR A 231 16.52 15.07 -5.78
CA THR A 231 17.16 16.30 -5.33
C THR A 231 17.10 17.33 -6.46
N ILE A 232 16.44 18.46 -6.20
CA ILE A 232 16.38 19.58 -7.13
C ILE A 232 17.23 20.70 -6.56
N ILE A 233 18.15 21.18 -7.37
CA ILE A 233 19.02 22.32 -7.05
C ILE A 233 18.54 23.49 -7.89
N GLY A 234 17.99 24.51 -7.21
CA GLY A 234 17.50 25.73 -7.86
C GLY A 234 18.41 26.92 -7.58
N GLN A 235 18.37 27.89 -8.47
CA GLN A 235 18.93 29.23 -8.28
C GLN A 235 17.76 30.21 -8.11
N ALA A 236 17.89 31.07 -7.11
CA ALA A 236 16.98 32.19 -6.89
C ALA A 236 17.41 33.42 -7.73
#